data_eb48ed9156541553f1df193043201aee
#
_entry.id   eb48ed9156541553f1df193043201aee
#
_cell.length_a   1.000
_cell.length_b   1.000
_cell.length_c   1.000
_cell.angle_alpha   90.00
_cell.angle_beta   90.00
_cell.angle_gamma   90.00
#
_symmetry.space_group_name_H-M   'P 1'
#
loop_
_entity.id
_entity.type
_entity.pdbx_description
1 polymer ?
#
loop_
_entity_poly.entity_id
_entity_poly.type
_entity_poly.pdbx_seq_one_letter_code
_entity_poly.pdbx_strand_id
1 'polypeptide(L)'
;LCNYINSKKTKAVVLNSFFENDHSKVSEQLGIDVINIEKGLSKDLSEKDIELLSNEIKRNSKENILVSESHINDSKINVEIAKKSNSKILYVADIKEDVDSIIKYYGECLGGIIFNKIPRYRYEETLKKYHEDTFFGFIPDNRYSISNTIDQFANHLGGEYVFESDKKNELILNVLIGGIVLDWSVHYYSSKENVLAVIRGDRPDLQLGAMQSGGNVKAIILTKGIQPIEYVIYEAKKQEIPLISVKTNTHETAELISKIVKKSKFDHALKYENTLELLLENFDLNYFKKSFEISTL
;
A
#
# COMPACT_ATOMS: atom_id res chain seq x y z
N LEU A 1 -3.04 -9.24 6.75
CA LEU A 1 -3.35 -10.60 7.22
C LEU A 1 -3.81 -10.59 8.68
N CYS A 2 -3.05 -10.06 9.65
CA CYS A 2 -3.48 -9.99 11.06
C CYS A 2 -4.83 -9.31 11.23
N ASN A 3 -5.07 -8.17 10.58
CA ASN A 3 -6.36 -7.50 10.62
C ASN A 3 -7.49 -8.39 10.09
N TYR A 4 -7.25 -9.11 9.01
CA TYR A 4 -8.19 -10.09 8.46
C TYR A 4 -8.52 -11.19 9.46
N ILE A 5 -7.52 -11.78 10.10
CA ILE A 5 -7.69 -12.83 11.11
C ILE A 5 -8.46 -12.27 12.32
N ASN A 6 -8.10 -11.09 12.80
CA ASN A 6 -8.76 -10.44 13.94
C ASN A 6 -10.23 -10.10 13.66
N SER A 7 -10.59 -9.76 12.42
CA SER A 7 -11.98 -9.54 12.03
C SER A 7 -12.88 -10.78 12.21
N LYS A 8 -12.27 -11.97 12.32
CA LYS A 8 -12.95 -13.26 12.57
C LYS A 8 -12.93 -13.70 14.03
N LYS A 9 -12.70 -12.75 14.98
CA LYS A 9 -12.68 -12.97 16.43
C LYS A 9 -11.55 -13.88 16.94
N THR A 10 -10.50 -14.05 16.16
CA THR A 10 -9.30 -14.81 16.54
C THR A 10 -8.14 -13.83 16.74
N LYS A 11 -7.43 -13.95 17.83
CA LYS A 11 -6.33 -13.03 18.14
C LYS A 11 -5.10 -13.38 17.31
N ALA A 12 -4.74 -12.50 16.36
CA ALA A 12 -3.48 -12.53 15.63
C ALA A 12 -2.58 -11.39 16.09
N VAL A 13 -1.30 -11.69 16.22
CA VAL A 13 -0.29 -10.77 16.73
C VAL A 13 0.85 -10.69 15.72
N VAL A 14 1.42 -9.50 15.53
CA VAL A 14 2.62 -9.31 14.71
C VAL A 14 3.87 -9.47 15.57
N LEU A 15 4.79 -10.33 15.12
CA LEU A 15 6.14 -10.38 15.68
C LEU A 15 7.05 -9.48 14.84
N ASN A 16 7.51 -8.39 15.44
CA ASN A 16 8.50 -7.51 14.83
C ASN A 16 9.90 -8.06 15.10
N SER A 17 10.47 -8.72 14.10
CA SER A 17 11.74 -9.45 14.21
C SER A 17 12.94 -8.64 13.73
N PHE A 18 12.73 -7.64 12.87
CA PHE A 18 13.82 -6.91 12.20
C PHE A 18 13.66 -5.40 12.35
N PHE A 19 14.74 -4.70 12.61
CA PHE A 19 14.76 -3.25 12.86
C PHE A 19 14.28 -2.36 11.71
N GLU A 20 14.36 -2.83 10.47
CA GLU A 20 14.04 -2.01 9.30
C GLU A 20 12.53 -1.84 9.06
N ASN A 21 11.74 -2.71 9.64
CA ASN A 21 10.30 -2.75 9.43
C ASN A 21 9.57 -2.38 10.72
N ASP A 22 9.39 -1.09 10.94
CA ASP A 22 8.59 -0.59 12.06
C ASP A 22 7.09 -0.76 11.75
N HIS A 23 6.54 -1.87 12.24
CA HIS A 23 5.11 -2.17 12.15
C HIS A 23 4.27 -1.46 13.22
N SER A 24 4.89 -0.74 14.15
CA SER A 24 4.21 -0.15 15.30
C SER A 24 3.10 0.81 14.90
N LYS A 25 3.37 1.73 13.97
CA LYS A 25 2.38 2.70 13.48
C LYS A 25 1.19 2.05 12.78
N VAL A 26 1.46 1.07 11.91
CA VAL A 26 0.42 0.35 11.18
C VAL A 26 -0.42 -0.48 12.13
N SER A 27 0.22 -1.15 13.07
CA SER A 27 -0.46 -2.00 14.05
C SER A 27 -1.30 -1.19 15.03
N GLU A 28 -0.81 -0.03 15.48
CA GLU A 28 -1.57 0.91 16.32
C GLU A 28 -2.85 1.38 15.61
N GLN A 29 -2.75 1.79 14.34
CA GLN A 29 -3.90 2.22 13.53
C GLN A 29 -4.93 1.10 13.30
N LEU A 30 -4.47 -0.14 13.23
CA LEU A 30 -5.33 -1.32 13.02
C LEU A 30 -5.76 -2.01 14.31
N GLY A 31 -5.31 -1.54 15.49
CA GLY A 31 -5.57 -2.17 16.76
C GLY A 31 -5.00 -3.59 16.88
N ILE A 32 -3.83 -3.84 16.27
CA ILE A 32 -3.15 -5.14 16.27
C ILE A 32 -2.01 -5.10 17.29
N ASP A 33 -1.94 -6.10 18.17
CA ASP A 33 -0.85 -6.23 19.11
C ASP A 33 0.47 -6.56 18.37
N VAL A 34 1.56 -5.92 18.79
CA VAL A 34 2.91 -6.15 18.28
C VAL A 34 3.81 -6.68 19.39
N ILE A 35 4.50 -7.76 19.12
CA ILE A 35 5.56 -8.28 19.98
C ILE A 35 6.89 -7.87 19.38
N ASN A 36 7.68 -7.08 20.09
CA ASN A 36 9.02 -6.70 19.70
C ASN A 36 10.04 -7.64 20.34
N ILE A 37 11.01 -8.08 19.55
CA ILE A 37 12.17 -8.81 20.08
C ILE A 37 13.13 -7.78 20.69
N GLU A 38 13.46 -7.92 21.98
CA GLU A 38 14.25 -6.95 22.76
C GLU A 38 15.65 -6.69 22.17
N LYS A 39 16.23 -7.67 21.48
CA LYS A 39 17.45 -7.50 20.69
C LYS A 39 17.07 -7.53 19.22
N GLY A 40 17.03 -6.37 18.61
CA GLY A 40 16.90 -6.29 17.17
C GLY A 40 17.98 -7.12 16.49
N LEU A 41 17.55 -7.98 15.60
CA LEU A 41 18.43 -8.87 14.85
C LEU A 41 19.10 -8.09 13.72
N SER A 42 20.41 -8.27 13.53
CA SER A 42 21.14 -7.69 12.40
C SER A 42 20.73 -8.33 11.08
N LYS A 43 21.11 -7.71 9.96
CA LYS A 43 20.87 -8.28 8.62
C LYS A 43 21.56 -9.63 8.42
N ASP A 44 22.71 -9.83 9.08
CA ASP A 44 23.47 -11.09 9.05
C ASP A 44 23.16 -11.86 10.32
N LEU A 45 22.25 -12.84 10.22
CA LEU A 45 21.85 -13.69 11.33
C LEU A 45 22.89 -14.77 11.59
N SER A 46 23.36 -14.85 12.84
CA SER A 46 24.16 -15.99 13.31
C SER A 46 23.24 -17.19 13.66
N GLU A 47 23.80 -18.39 13.80
CA GLU A 47 23.06 -19.57 14.26
C GLU A 47 22.34 -19.34 15.60
N LYS A 48 22.95 -18.56 16.50
CA LYS A 48 22.34 -18.20 17.79
C LYS A 48 21.12 -17.28 17.62
N ASP A 49 21.17 -16.36 16.66
CA ASP A 49 20.05 -15.48 16.38
C ASP A 49 18.87 -16.24 15.78
N ILE A 50 19.14 -17.21 14.89
CA ILE A 50 18.15 -18.11 14.32
C ILE A 50 17.49 -18.97 15.40
N GLU A 51 18.27 -19.50 16.35
CA GLU A 51 17.75 -20.28 17.46
C GLU A 51 16.89 -19.42 18.40
N LEU A 52 17.36 -18.21 18.74
CA LEU A 52 16.61 -17.25 19.56
C LEU A 52 15.28 -16.89 18.92
N LEU A 53 15.29 -16.51 17.65
CA LEU A 53 14.07 -16.17 16.91
C LEU A 53 13.09 -17.35 16.83
N SER A 54 13.58 -18.54 16.55
CA SER A 54 12.76 -19.75 16.50
C SER A 54 12.11 -20.08 17.84
N ASN A 55 12.82 -19.86 18.95
CA ASN A 55 12.28 -20.06 20.29
C ASN A 55 11.26 -18.99 20.68
N GLU A 56 11.47 -17.74 20.31
CA GLU A 56 10.49 -16.67 20.52
C GLU A 56 9.20 -16.90 19.71
N ILE A 57 9.32 -17.35 18.47
CA ILE A 57 8.16 -17.75 17.65
C ILE A 57 7.36 -18.87 18.37
N LYS A 58 8.04 -19.94 18.80
CA LYS A 58 7.40 -21.06 19.51
C LYS A 58 6.72 -20.63 20.82
N ARG A 59 7.36 -19.74 21.58
CA ARG A 59 6.83 -19.27 22.84
C ARG A 59 5.55 -18.47 22.65
N ASN A 60 5.56 -17.54 21.70
CA ASN A 60 4.44 -16.62 21.48
C ASN A 60 3.30 -17.21 20.65
N SER A 61 3.54 -18.28 19.88
CA SER A 61 2.53 -18.97 19.10
C SER A 61 1.61 -19.90 19.91
N LYS A 62 1.88 -20.12 21.20
CA LYS A 62 1.05 -21.00 22.06
C LYS A 62 -0.34 -20.45 22.34
N GLU A 63 -0.46 -19.13 22.42
CA GLU A 63 -1.71 -18.45 22.81
C GLU A 63 -2.31 -17.62 21.68
N ASN A 64 -1.55 -17.37 20.60
CA ASN A 64 -1.95 -16.49 19.52
C ASN A 64 -1.54 -17.05 18.17
N ILE A 65 -2.23 -16.62 17.09
CA ILE A 65 -1.71 -16.77 15.75
C ILE A 65 -0.62 -15.72 15.54
N LEU A 66 0.61 -16.16 15.40
CA LEU A 66 1.75 -15.28 15.23
C LEU A 66 2.09 -15.10 13.75
N VAL A 67 2.14 -13.86 13.30
CA VAL A 67 2.58 -13.51 11.96
C VAL A 67 3.91 -12.78 12.07
N SER A 68 4.97 -13.41 11.57
CA SER A 68 6.32 -12.81 11.53
C SER A 68 6.70 -12.48 10.09
N GLU A 69 7.29 -11.32 9.88
CA GLU A 69 7.95 -11.03 8.62
C GLU A 69 9.24 -11.84 8.51
N SER A 70 9.50 -12.35 7.32
CA SER A 70 10.68 -13.17 7.05
C SER A 70 11.91 -12.31 6.74
N HIS A 71 13.10 -12.90 6.87
CA HIS A 71 14.33 -12.27 6.42
C HIS A 71 14.34 -12.13 4.89
N ILE A 72 14.40 -10.91 4.39
CA ILE A 72 14.17 -10.59 2.95
C ILE A 72 15.28 -11.18 2.06
N ASN A 73 16.51 -11.30 2.56
CA ASN A 73 17.69 -11.56 1.74
C ASN A 73 18.15 -13.03 1.72
N ASP A 74 17.62 -13.90 2.57
CA ASP A 74 18.07 -15.30 2.63
C ASP A 74 16.91 -16.29 2.82
N SER A 75 16.51 -16.90 1.73
CA SER A 75 15.45 -17.91 1.72
C SER A 75 15.83 -19.18 2.53
N LYS A 76 17.14 -19.50 2.66
CA LYS A 76 17.58 -20.67 3.44
C LYS A 76 17.37 -20.43 4.93
N ILE A 77 17.70 -19.25 5.41
CA ILE A 77 17.45 -18.83 6.79
C ILE A 77 15.96 -18.91 7.11
N ASN A 78 15.10 -18.43 6.23
CA ASN A 78 13.63 -18.48 6.41
C ASN A 78 13.13 -19.94 6.53
N VAL A 79 13.63 -20.85 5.70
CA VAL A 79 13.29 -22.27 5.80
C VAL A 79 13.79 -22.90 7.11
N GLU A 80 15.00 -22.53 7.55
CA GLU A 80 15.57 -23.04 8.81
C GLU A 80 14.76 -22.57 10.02
N ILE A 81 14.40 -21.28 10.07
CA ILE A 81 13.52 -20.71 11.09
C ILE A 81 12.18 -21.43 11.11
N ALA A 82 11.56 -21.60 9.94
CA ALA A 82 10.26 -22.26 9.82
C ALA A 82 10.31 -23.72 10.34
N LYS A 83 11.34 -24.48 9.98
CA LYS A 83 11.55 -25.84 10.48
C LYS A 83 11.77 -25.87 11.99
N LYS A 84 12.66 -25.02 12.50
CA LYS A 84 12.96 -24.95 13.93
C LYS A 84 11.77 -24.49 14.77
N SER A 85 10.94 -23.57 14.26
CA SER A 85 9.76 -23.05 14.96
C SER A 85 8.48 -23.85 14.72
N ASN A 86 8.49 -24.84 13.84
CA ASN A 86 7.32 -25.57 13.36
C ASN A 86 6.22 -24.64 12.80
N SER A 87 6.66 -23.67 12.00
CA SER A 87 5.77 -22.68 11.38
C SER A 87 5.68 -22.89 9.87
N LYS A 88 4.65 -22.32 9.26
CA LYS A 88 4.43 -22.37 7.81
C LYS A 88 4.80 -21.04 7.17
N ILE A 89 5.33 -21.09 5.97
CA ILE A 89 5.70 -19.91 5.18
C ILE A 89 4.55 -19.56 4.24
N LEU A 90 4.09 -18.31 4.29
CA LEU A 90 3.22 -17.72 3.29
C LEU A 90 4.08 -16.91 2.34
N TYR A 91 4.26 -17.41 1.12
CA TYR A 91 5.11 -16.76 0.13
C TYR A 91 4.32 -15.72 -0.68
N VAL A 92 4.86 -14.51 -0.83
CA VAL A 92 4.25 -13.46 -1.67
C VAL A 92 5.03 -13.37 -2.97
N ALA A 93 4.40 -13.78 -4.06
CA ALA A 93 5.00 -13.92 -5.38
C ALA A 93 4.58 -12.80 -6.35
N ASP A 94 5.48 -12.48 -7.29
CA ASP A 94 5.10 -11.79 -8.53
C ASP A 94 4.52 -12.83 -9.53
N ILE A 95 3.59 -12.40 -10.39
CA ILE A 95 2.96 -13.27 -11.41
C ILE A 95 3.96 -13.90 -12.40
N LYS A 96 5.19 -13.39 -12.45
CA LYS A 96 6.25 -13.87 -13.33
C LYS A 96 7.11 -14.96 -12.69
N GLU A 97 6.99 -15.17 -11.38
CA GLU A 97 7.80 -16.16 -10.68
C GLU A 97 7.35 -17.59 -11.00
N ASP A 98 8.31 -18.50 -11.01
CA ASP A 98 8.07 -19.92 -11.28
C ASP A 98 7.58 -20.61 -10.01
N VAL A 99 6.32 -20.97 -10.01
CA VAL A 99 5.61 -21.62 -8.90
C VAL A 99 6.21 -22.97 -8.54
N ASP A 100 6.56 -23.76 -9.54
CA ASP A 100 7.10 -25.10 -9.30
C ASP A 100 8.44 -25.04 -8.57
N SER A 101 9.25 -24.07 -8.91
CA SER A 101 10.50 -23.79 -8.19
C SER A 101 10.27 -23.33 -6.76
N ILE A 102 9.25 -22.52 -6.49
CA ILE A 102 8.88 -22.07 -5.15
C ILE A 102 8.42 -23.28 -4.32
N ILE A 103 7.49 -24.06 -4.83
CA ILE A 103 6.97 -25.27 -4.15
C ILE A 103 8.10 -26.24 -3.84
N LYS A 104 8.96 -26.52 -4.81
CA LYS A 104 10.10 -27.42 -4.65
C LYS A 104 11.11 -26.92 -3.60
N TYR A 105 11.35 -25.60 -3.56
CA TYR A 105 12.34 -24.99 -2.66
C TYR A 105 11.87 -25.03 -1.20
N TYR A 106 10.63 -24.61 -0.95
CA TYR A 106 10.10 -24.50 0.41
C TYR A 106 9.53 -25.81 0.95
N GLY A 107 9.10 -26.71 0.07
CA GLY A 107 8.59 -28.05 0.41
C GLY A 107 7.53 -28.01 1.50
N GLU A 108 7.66 -28.84 2.54
CA GLU A 108 6.70 -28.95 3.65
C GLU A 108 6.55 -27.69 4.49
N CYS A 109 7.50 -26.76 4.42
CA CYS A 109 7.40 -25.47 5.11
C CYS A 109 6.45 -24.50 4.41
N LEU A 110 6.11 -24.73 3.13
CA LEU A 110 5.20 -23.88 2.40
C LEU A 110 3.76 -24.10 2.84
N GLY A 111 3.11 -23.08 3.37
CA GLY A 111 1.68 -23.09 3.68
C GLY A 111 0.82 -22.56 2.52
N GLY A 112 1.41 -21.69 1.68
CA GLY A 112 0.68 -21.15 0.53
C GLY A 112 1.44 -20.04 -0.19
N ILE A 113 0.90 -19.64 -1.34
CA ILE A 113 1.46 -18.60 -2.20
C ILE A 113 0.40 -17.51 -2.45
N ILE A 114 0.77 -16.26 -2.29
CA ILE A 114 -0.07 -15.11 -2.66
C ILE A 114 0.56 -14.41 -3.85
N PHE A 115 -0.15 -14.38 -4.96
CA PHE A 115 0.20 -13.52 -6.08
C PHE A 115 -0.30 -12.11 -5.80
N ASN A 116 0.63 -11.16 -5.72
CA ASN A 116 0.30 -9.77 -5.45
C ASN A 116 0.46 -8.90 -6.70
N LYS A 117 -0.30 -7.81 -6.78
CA LYS A 117 -0.28 -6.84 -7.89
C LYS A 117 -0.59 -7.46 -9.25
N ILE A 118 -1.56 -8.37 -9.30
CA ILE A 118 -1.97 -8.99 -10.57
C ILE A 118 -2.66 -7.93 -11.43
N PRO A 119 -2.17 -7.68 -12.66
CA PRO A 119 -2.84 -6.78 -13.57
C PRO A 119 -4.29 -7.23 -13.82
N ARG A 120 -5.26 -6.32 -13.76
CA ARG A 120 -6.69 -6.65 -13.88
C ARG A 120 -7.02 -7.46 -15.15
N TYR A 121 -6.33 -7.19 -16.26
CA TYR A 121 -6.54 -7.90 -17.52
C TYR A 121 -6.01 -9.35 -17.52
N ARG A 122 -5.17 -9.73 -16.54
CA ARG A 122 -4.65 -11.11 -16.37
C ARG A 122 -5.30 -11.86 -15.21
N TYR A 123 -6.19 -11.22 -14.47
CA TYR A 123 -6.73 -11.79 -13.24
C TYR A 123 -7.45 -13.11 -13.49
N GLU A 124 -8.39 -13.14 -14.44
CA GLU A 124 -9.14 -14.33 -14.81
C GLU A 124 -8.25 -15.50 -15.34
N GLU A 125 -7.23 -15.15 -16.13
CA GLU A 125 -6.27 -16.12 -16.65
C GLU A 125 -5.43 -16.73 -15.53
N THR A 126 -5.01 -15.92 -14.56
CA THR A 126 -4.20 -16.34 -13.44
C THR A 126 -4.99 -17.26 -12.51
N LEU A 127 -6.24 -16.92 -12.22
CA LEU A 127 -7.13 -17.76 -11.41
C LEU A 127 -7.29 -19.18 -11.97
N LYS A 128 -7.41 -19.31 -13.29
CA LYS A 128 -7.61 -20.62 -13.96
C LYS A 128 -6.37 -21.50 -13.95
N LYS A 129 -5.19 -20.90 -13.78
CA LYS A 129 -3.91 -21.62 -13.90
C LYS A 129 -3.51 -22.38 -12.63
N TYR A 130 -4.01 -21.97 -11.46
CA TYR A 130 -3.54 -22.46 -10.17
C TYR A 130 -4.72 -22.94 -9.31
N HIS A 131 -5.16 -24.19 -9.51
CA HIS A 131 -6.35 -24.72 -8.84
C HIS A 131 -6.14 -26.00 -8.00
N GLU A 132 -4.89 -26.48 -7.80
CA GLU A 132 -4.67 -27.76 -7.15
C GLU A 132 -3.74 -27.70 -5.94
N ASP A 133 -4.14 -28.36 -4.86
CA ASP A 133 -3.41 -28.78 -3.63
C ASP A 133 -2.58 -27.75 -2.83
N THR A 134 -2.21 -26.62 -3.37
CA THR A 134 -1.50 -25.55 -2.66
C THR A 134 -2.42 -24.35 -2.51
N PHE A 135 -2.46 -23.73 -1.32
CA PHE A 135 -3.20 -22.49 -1.14
C PHE A 135 -2.63 -21.38 -2.01
N PHE A 136 -3.49 -20.81 -2.84
CA PHE A 136 -3.18 -19.64 -3.64
C PHE A 136 -4.13 -18.49 -3.29
N GLY A 137 -3.54 -17.35 -2.95
CA GLY A 137 -4.26 -16.08 -2.85
C GLY A 137 -3.92 -15.20 -4.05
N PHE A 138 -4.90 -14.43 -4.52
CA PHE A 138 -4.75 -13.57 -5.68
C PHE A 138 -5.16 -12.14 -5.32
N ILE A 139 -4.22 -11.21 -5.33
CA ILE A 139 -4.48 -9.80 -5.02
C ILE A 139 -4.32 -8.99 -6.31
N PRO A 140 -5.39 -8.43 -6.86
CA PRO A 140 -5.34 -7.59 -8.04
C PRO A 140 -4.59 -6.29 -7.75
N ASP A 141 -3.99 -5.71 -8.80
CA ASP A 141 -3.37 -4.40 -8.72
C ASP A 141 -4.40 -3.33 -8.36
N ASN A 142 -4.04 -2.50 -7.39
CA ASN A 142 -4.93 -1.51 -6.83
C ASN A 142 -4.25 -0.14 -6.69
N ARG A 143 -4.93 0.90 -7.14
CA ARG A 143 -4.43 2.28 -7.08
C ARG A 143 -4.26 2.80 -5.65
N TYR A 144 -5.08 2.37 -4.70
CA TYR A 144 -4.91 2.78 -3.30
C TYR A 144 -3.54 2.40 -2.74
N SER A 145 -3.05 1.20 -3.05
CA SER A 145 -1.77 0.71 -2.53
C SER A 145 -0.57 1.57 -2.92
N ILE A 146 -0.62 2.20 -4.10
CA ILE A 146 0.45 3.04 -4.65
C ILE A 146 0.15 4.54 -4.57
N SER A 147 -1.00 4.94 -4.03
CA SER A 147 -1.39 6.35 -3.89
C SER A 147 -0.55 7.09 -2.84
N ASN A 148 -0.53 8.40 -2.94
CA ASN A 148 0.11 9.30 -1.97
C ASN A 148 -0.91 10.33 -1.53
N THR A 149 -0.71 10.93 -0.33
CA THR A 149 -1.54 12.02 0.15
C THR A 149 -1.18 13.33 -0.54
N ILE A 150 -2.08 14.31 -0.49
CA ILE A 150 -1.84 15.66 -1.01
C ILE A 150 -0.56 16.24 -0.39
N ASP A 151 -0.39 16.08 0.92
CA ASP A 151 0.80 16.57 1.63
C ASP A 151 2.09 15.88 1.18
N GLN A 152 2.05 14.56 0.93
CA GLN A 152 3.19 13.83 0.37
C GLN A 152 3.57 14.35 -1.02
N PHE A 153 2.59 14.72 -1.86
CA PHE A 153 2.85 15.37 -3.15
C PHE A 153 3.47 16.75 -2.98
N ALA A 154 2.92 17.59 -2.10
CA ALA A 154 3.46 18.94 -1.82
C ALA A 154 4.93 18.85 -1.38
N ASN A 155 5.23 18.00 -0.39
CA ASN A 155 6.58 17.81 0.13
C ASN A 155 7.55 17.27 -0.92
N HIS A 156 7.12 16.29 -1.73
CA HIS A 156 7.97 15.71 -2.78
C HIS A 156 8.33 16.70 -3.88
N LEU A 157 7.41 17.59 -4.22
CA LEU A 157 7.57 18.59 -5.26
C LEU A 157 8.27 19.87 -4.75
N GLY A 158 8.54 19.98 -3.45
CA GLY A 158 9.03 21.21 -2.82
C GLY A 158 8.02 22.35 -2.99
N GLY A 159 6.74 22.03 -2.93
CA GLY A 159 5.65 22.98 -3.11
C GLY A 159 5.32 23.76 -1.84
N GLU A 160 4.85 24.99 -2.02
CA GLU A 160 4.37 25.86 -0.96
C GLU A 160 2.85 25.97 -1.04
N TYR A 161 2.15 25.81 0.09
CA TYR A 161 0.71 25.99 0.13
C TYR A 161 0.33 27.47 -0.05
N VAL A 162 -0.39 27.77 -1.13
CA VAL A 162 -1.10 29.05 -1.31
C VAL A 162 -2.37 29.06 -0.47
N PHE A 163 -3.02 27.90 -0.42
CA PHE A 163 -4.13 27.60 0.49
C PHE A 163 -4.01 26.15 0.97
N GLU A 164 -3.91 25.99 2.28
CA GLU A 164 -3.89 24.68 2.97
C GLU A 164 -5.28 24.38 3.53
N SER A 165 -5.69 23.13 3.48
CA SER A 165 -6.96 22.65 4.04
C SER A 165 -6.70 21.39 4.87
N ASP A 166 -7.61 21.06 5.79
CA ASP A 166 -7.55 19.82 6.59
C ASP A 166 -7.56 18.55 5.73
N LYS A 167 -7.96 18.68 4.46
CA LYS A 167 -7.98 17.58 3.47
C LYS A 167 -6.59 17.20 2.94
N LYS A 168 -5.51 17.83 3.38
CA LYS A 168 -4.14 17.56 2.93
C LYS A 168 -3.71 16.08 3.07
N ASN A 169 -4.38 15.33 3.95
CA ASN A 169 -4.14 13.90 4.15
C ASN A 169 -5.00 13.00 3.25
N GLU A 170 -5.88 13.55 2.40
CA GLU A 170 -6.64 12.74 1.44
C GLU A 170 -5.72 12.10 0.41
N LEU A 171 -6.06 10.84 0.03
CA LEU A 171 -5.31 10.08 -0.97
C LEU A 171 -5.67 10.52 -2.39
N ILE A 172 -4.65 10.69 -3.21
CA ILE A 172 -4.77 10.96 -4.63
C ILE A 172 -4.67 9.67 -5.43
N LEU A 173 -5.70 9.35 -6.18
CA LEU A 173 -5.74 8.16 -7.03
C LEU A 173 -5.37 8.46 -8.49
N ASN A 174 -5.58 9.68 -8.93
CA ASN A 174 -5.38 10.09 -10.31
C ASN A 174 -4.68 11.45 -10.37
N VAL A 175 -3.82 11.62 -11.36
CA VAL A 175 -3.21 12.92 -11.67
C VAL A 175 -3.63 13.33 -13.07
N LEU A 176 -4.19 14.52 -13.22
CA LEU A 176 -4.60 15.08 -14.48
C LEU A 176 -3.84 16.38 -14.75
N ILE A 177 -3.25 16.49 -15.94
CA ILE A 177 -2.46 17.66 -16.35
C ILE A 177 -3.34 18.58 -17.20
N GLY A 178 -3.49 19.82 -16.75
CA GLY A 178 -4.27 20.84 -17.43
C GLY A 178 -3.57 21.47 -18.62
N GLY A 179 -3.68 20.83 -19.77
CA GLY A 179 -3.21 21.36 -21.06
C GLY A 179 -4.34 21.47 -22.10
N ILE A 180 -5.59 21.58 -21.64
CA ILE A 180 -6.81 21.53 -22.46
C ILE A 180 -7.42 22.92 -22.66
N VAL A 181 -8.43 23.01 -23.55
CA VAL A 181 -9.26 24.21 -23.71
C VAL A 181 -10.33 24.29 -22.63
N LEU A 182 -10.73 25.52 -22.29
CA LEU A 182 -11.68 25.80 -21.20
C LEU A 182 -12.99 25.00 -21.30
N ASP A 183 -13.59 24.96 -22.49
CA ASP A 183 -14.89 24.32 -22.71
C ASP A 183 -14.94 22.83 -22.31
N TRP A 184 -13.79 22.15 -22.32
CA TRP A 184 -13.66 20.74 -21.92
C TRP A 184 -13.15 20.54 -20.49
N SER A 185 -12.78 21.60 -19.79
CA SER A 185 -12.10 21.52 -18.51
C SER A 185 -12.89 20.77 -17.45
N VAL A 186 -14.18 21.13 -17.28
CA VAL A 186 -15.05 20.49 -16.28
C VAL A 186 -15.22 19.00 -16.58
N HIS A 187 -15.50 18.65 -17.83
CA HIS A 187 -15.65 17.26 -18.26
C HIS A 187 -14.36 16.44 -18.09
N TYR A 188 -13.23 17.04 -18.42
CA TYR A 188 -11.93 16.40 -18.26
C TYR A 188 -11.60 16.08 -16.80
N TYR A 189 -11.76 17.06 -15.90
CA TYR A 189 -11.46 16.87 -14.49
C TYR A 189 -12.49 16.02 -13.74
N SER A 190 -13.72 15.92 -14.23
CA SER A 190 -14.74 15.00 -13.68
C SER A 190 -14.65 13.57 -14.23
N SER A 191 -13.76 13.31 -15.19
CA SER A 191 -13.60 11.97 -15.79
C SER A 191 -12.97 10.92 -14.85
N LYS A 192 -12.37 11.36 -13.76
CA LYS A 192 -11.70 10.51 -12.75
C LYS A 192 -12.04 11.01 -11.35
N GLU A 193 -11.95 10.11 -10.38
CA GLU A 193 -12.13 10.42 -8.96
C GLU A 193 -10.79 10.67 -8.26
N ASN A 194 -10.82 11.39 -7.14
CA ASN A 194 -9.67 11.69 -6.31
C ASN A 194 -8.46 12.20 -7.12
N VAL A 195 -8.72 13.30 -7.85
CA VAL A 195 -7.79 13.89 -8.81
C VAL A 195 -6.90 14.93 -8.15
N LEU A 196 -5.60 14.86 -8.43
CA LEU A 196 -4.65 15.96 -8.32
C LEU A 196 -4.56 16.64 -9.69
N ALA A 197 -5.03 17.88 -9.80
CA ALA A 197 -4.92 18.65 -11.03
C ALA A 197 -3.59 19.41 -11.07
N VAL A 198 -2.84 19.28 -12.17
CA VAL A 198 -1.59 20.02 -12.39
C VAL A 198 -1.85 21.08 -13.45
N ILE A 199 -1.87 22.34 -13.05
CA ILE A 199 -2.30 23.47 -13.89
C ILE A 199 -1.26 24.59 -13.78
N ARG A 200 -1.04 25.34 -14.86
CA ARG A 200 -0.18 26.53 -14.79
C ARG A 200 -0.84 27.61 -13.91
N GLY A 201 -0.02 28.30 -13.12
CA GLY A 201 -0.52 29.36 -12.24
C GLY A 201 -1.18 30.53 -12.98
N ASP A 202 -0.84 30.75 -14.27
CA ASP A 202 -1.41 31.78 -15.13
C ASP A 202 -2.67 31.34 -15.93
N ARG A 203 -3.34 30.23 -15.51
CA ARG A 203 -4.53 29.71 -16.16
C ARG A 203 -5.73 29.61 -15.19
N PRO A 204 -6.24 30.79 -14.71
CA PRO A 204 -7.37 30.82 -13.79
C PRO A 204 -8.64 30.16 -14.36
N ASP A 205 -8.80 30.19 -15.67
CA ASP A 205 -9.86 29.54 -16.40
C ASP A 205 -9.90 28.01 -16.15
N LEU A 206 -8.75 27.35 -16.27
CA LEU A 206 -8.65 25.91 -16.03
C LEU A 206 -8.69 25.59 -14.52
N GLN A 207 -8.16 26.46 -13.66
CA GLN A 207 -8.22 26.29 -12.20
C GLN A 207 -9.67 26.30 -11.71
N LEU A 208 -10.47 27.25 -12.17
CA LEU A 208 -11.90 27.32 -11.86
C LEU A 208 -12.68 26.14 -12.48
N GLY A 209 -12.36 25.76 -13.71
CA GLY A 209 -12.95 24.59 -14.35
C GLY A 209 -12.67 23.29 -13.60
N ALA A 210 -11.46 23.13 -13.03
CA ALA A 210 -11.10 22.00 -12.18
C ALA A 210 -11.92 21.98 -10.88
N MET A 211 -12.14 23.14 -10.25
CA MET A 211 -12.96 23.26 -9.04
C MET A 211 -14.44 22.94 -9.30
N GLN A 212 -14.91 23.12 -10.54
CA GLN A 212 -16.29 22.78 -10.93
C GLN A 212 -16.49 21.30 -11.30
N SER A 213 -15.53 20.44 -11.07
CA SER A 213 -15.55 19.00 -11.40
C SER A 213 -16.47 18.14 -10.51
N GLY A 214 -17.34 18.74 -9.70
CA GLY A 214 -18.27 18.01 -8.82
C GLY A 214 -17.59 17.31 -7.64
N GLY A 215 -16.47 17.84 -7.12
CA GLY A 215 -15.75 17.30 -5.97
C GLY A 215 -14.72 16.21 -6.33
N ASN A 216 -14.51 15.91 -7.61
CA ASN A 216 -13.53 14.94 -8.07
C ASN A 216 -12.08 15.42 -7.90
N VAL A 217 -11.84 16.72 -8.07
CA VAL A 217 -10.53 17.34 -7.82
C VAL A 217 -10.34 17.57 -6.32
N LYS A 218 -9.30 16.97 -5.76
CA LYS A 218 -8.98 17.05 -4.34
C LYS A 218 -7.91 18.09 -4.02
N ALA A 219 -7.04 18.41 -4.97
CA ALA A 219 -6.04 19.47 -4.85
C ALA A 219 -5.60 19.96 -6.23
N ILE A 220 -5.02 21.17 -6.28
CA ILE A 220 -4.46 21.75 -7.50
C ILE A 220 -3.01 22.15 -7.26
N ILE A 221 -2.11 21.65 -8.13
CA ILE A 221 -0.72 22.11 -8.20
C ILE A 221 -0.61 23.19 -9.27
N LEU A 222 -0.13 24.37 -8.84
CA LEU A 222 0.12 25.53 -9.68
C LEU A 222 1.58 25.56 -10.09
N THR A 223 1.87 25.36 -11.38
CA THR A 223 3.23 25.29 -11.89
C THR A 223 3.81 26.64 -12.27
N LYS A 224 5.15 26.73 -12.42
CA LYS A 224 5.97 27.89 -12.78
C LYS A 224 6.12 28.96 -11.68
N GLY A 225 5.72 28.69 -10.43
CA GLY A 225 5.80 29.66 -9.33
C GLY A 225 4.88 30.88 -9.51
N ILE A 226 3.91 30.81 -10.43
CA ILE A 226 2.98 31.91 -10.68
C ILE A 226 1.83 31.81 -9.69
N GLN A 227 1.59 32.89 -8.96
CA GLN A 227 0.49 32.95 -7.99
C GLN A 227 -0.86 33.04 -8.70
N PRO A 228 -1.90 32.36 -8.21
CA PRO A 228 -3.23 32.46 -8.75
C PRO A 228 -3.87 33.80 -8.41
N ILE A 229 -4.88 34.21 -9.17
CA ILE A 229 -5.66 35.41 -8.88
C ILE A 229 -6.50 35.22 -7.60
N GLU A 230 -6.84 36.31 -6.93
CA GLU A 230 -7.59 36.31 -5.66
C GLU A 230 -8.91 35.54 -5.73
N TYR A 231 -9.61 35.62 -6.86
CA TYR A 231 -10.88 34.90 -7.05
C TYR A 231 -10.70 33.38 -7.05
N VAL A 232 -9.61 32.87 -7.59
CA VAL A 232 -9.27 31.44 -7.53
C VAL A 232 -9.00 31.01 -6.09
N ILE A 233 -8.26 31.83 -5.31
CA ILE A 233 -8.00 31.55 -3.89
C ILE A 233 -9.31 31.55 -3.09
N TYR A 234 -10.21 32.48 -3.38
CA TYR A 234 -11.53 32.56 -2.75
C TYR A 234 -12.35 31.30 -3.00
N GLU A 235 -12.47 30.87 -4.26
CA GLU A 235 -13.23 29.64 -4.62
C GLU A 235 -12.58 28.38 -4.04
N ALA A 236 -11.26 28.31 -4.03
CA ALA A 236 -10.54 27.19 -3.42
C ALA A 236 -10.82 27.06 -1.91
N LYS A 237 -10.82 28.20 -1.19
CA LYS A 237 -11.18 28.24 0.24
C LYS A 237 -12.61 27.80 0.49
N LYS A 238 -13.54 28.28 -0.33
CA LYS A 238 -14.98 27.95 -0.23
C LYS A 238 -15.25 26.44 -0.43
N GLN A 239 -14.49 25.79 -1.28
CA GLN A 239 -14.61 24.36 -1.58
C GLN A 239 -13.62 23.49 -0.81
N GLU A 240 -12.75 24.12 -0.01
CA GLU A 240 -11.69 23.45 0.76
C GLU A 240 -10.72 22.63 -0.13
N ILE A 241 -10.42 23.14 -1.33
CA ILE A 241 -9.47 22.51 -2.26
C ILE A 241 -8.08 23.12 -2.04
N PRO A 242 -7.09 22.38 -1.54
CA PRO A 242 -5.73 22.87 -1.36
C PRO A 242 -5.12 23.36 -2.68
N LEU A 243 -4.45 24.52 -2.63
CA LEU A 243 -3.65 25.07 -3.73
C LEU A 243 -2.18 25.03 -3.36
N ILE A 244 -1.38 24.40 -4.19
CA ILE A 244 0.06 24.21 -3.95
C ILE A 244 0.83 24.83 -5.11
N SER A 245 1.69 25.81 -4.84
CA SER A 245 2.56 26.42 -5.85
C SER A 245 3.90 25.70 -5.91
N VAL A 246 4.35 25.36 -7.12
CA VAL A 246 5.66 24.76 -7.39
C VAL A 246 6.43 25.60 -8.40
N LYS A 247 7.75 25.75 -8.22
CA LYS A 247 8.61 26.54 -9.11
C LYS A 247 8.87 25.88 -10.47
N THR A 248 8.77 24.56 -10.52
CA THR A 248 8.98 23.77 -11.71
C THR A 248 7.91 24.03 -12.79
N ASN A 249 8.28 23.83 -14.04
CA ASN A 249 7.30 23.85 -15.14
C ASN A 249 6.44 22.58 -15.16
N THR A 250 5.40 22.56 -15.98
CA THR A 250 4.43 21.46 -16.02
C THR A 250 5.08 20.11 -16.38
N HIS A 251 6.05 20.10 -17.26
CA HIS A 251 6.74 18.87 -17.68
C HIS A 251 7.61 18.30 -16.54
N GLU A 252 8.46 19.14 -15.96
CA GLU A 252 9.29 18.78 -14.82
C GLU A 252 8.45 18.31 -13.63
N THR A 253 7.33 19.01 -13.35
CA THR A 253 6.37 18.60 -12.30
C THR A 253 5.80 17.21 -12.56
N ALA A 254 5.41 16.92 -13.82
CA ALA A 254 4.90 15.60 -14.19
C ALA A 254 5.95 14.49 -14.02
N GLU A 255 7.20 14.76 -14.37
CA GLU A 255 8.31 13.81 -14.17
C GLU A 255 8.55 13.53 -12.67
N LEU A 256 8.53 14.57 -11.82
CA LEU A 256 8.67 14.42 -10.38
C LEU A 256 7.51 13.61 -9.80
N ILE A 257 6.27 13.89 -10.22
CA ILE A 257 5.08 13.12 -9.82
C ILE A 257 5.22 11.64 -10.18
N SER A 258 5.76 11.32 -11.35
CA SER A 258 5.98 9.90 -11.72
C SER A 258 6.94 9.15 -10.80
N LYS A 259 7.85 9.87 -10.15
CA LYS A 259 8.84 9.30 -9.23
C LYS A 259 8.29 9.07 -7.82
N ILE A 260 7.29 9.86 -7.38
CA ILE A 260 6.72 9.71 -6.03
C ILE A 260 5.93 8.41 -5.90
N VAL A 261 5.26 7.96 -6.97
CA VAL A 261 4.48 6.71 -6.98
C VAL A 261 5.34 5.52 -6.58
N LYS A 262 6.61 5.51 -6.98
CA LYS A 262 7.59 4.47 -6.60
C LYS A 262 8.01 4.52 -5.14
N LYS A 263 7.75 5.61 -4.45
CA LYS A 263 8.08 5.85 -3.04
C LYS A 263 6.87 5.78 -2.11
N SER A 264 5.71 5.39 -2.64
CA SER A 264 4.49 5.28 -1.85
C SER A 264 4.70 4.35 -0.66
N LYS A 265 4.27 4.81 0.51
CA LYS A 265 4.31 4.04 1.76
C LYS A 265 2.92 3.47 2.05
N PHE A 266 2.90 2.35 2.75
CA PHE A 266 1.66 1.75 3.21
C PHE A 266 1.35 2.26 4.63
N ASP A 267 0.92 3.53 4.72
CA ASP A 267 0.84 4.32 5.96
C ASP A 267 -0.48 5.11 6.11
N HIS A 268 -1.57 4.65 5.47
CA HIS A 268 -2.85 5.34 5.48
C HIS A 268 -4.02 4.39 5.71
N ALA A 269 -5.02 4.78 6.54
CA ALA A 269 -6.16 3.95 6.92
C ALA A 269 -6.92 3.38 5.71
N LEU A 270 -7.23 4.21 4.70
CA LEU A 270 -7.92 3.75 3.50
C LEU A 270 -7.14 2.71 2.69
N LYS A 271 -5.81 2.70 2.75
CA LYS A 271 -5.01 1.64 2.12
C LYS A 271 -5.20 0.31 2.83
N TYR A 272 -5.28 0.34 4.16
CA TYR A 272 -5.51 -0.86 4.96
C TYR A 272 -6.91 -1.42 4.75
N GLU A 273 -7.93 -0.55 4.81
CA GLU A 273 -9.33 -0.92 4.59
C GLU A 273 -9.50 -1.55 3.21
N ASN A 274 -9.02 -0.89 2.18
CA ASN A 274 -9.12 -1.39 0.82
C ASN A 274 -8.34 -2.70 0.59
N THR A 275 -7.17 -2.85 1.22
CA THR A 275 -6.43 -4.12 1.17
C THR A 275 -7.16 -5.23 1.91
N LEU A 276 -7.82 -4.92 3.03
CA LEU A 276 -8.65 -5.88 3.75
C LEU A 276 -9.84 -6.34 2.90
N GLU A 277 -10.54 -5.41 2.24
CA GLU A 277 -11.63 -5.75 1.32
C GLU A 277 -11.16 -6.68 0.20
N LEU A 278 -10.02 -6.37 -0.43
CA LEU A 278 -9.43 -7.23 -1.45
C LEU A 278 -9.08 -8.63 -0.93
N LEU A 279 -8.58 -8.74 0.30
CA LEU A 279 -8.32 -10.04 0.92
C LEU A 279 -9.62 -10.80 1.19
N LEU A 280 -10.66 -10.12 1.67
CA LEU A 280 -11.98 -10.74 1.93
C LEU A 280 -12.64 -11.27 0.65
N GLU A 281 -12.48 -10.55 -0.45
CA GLU A 281 -13.06 -10.93 -1.75
C GLU A 281 -12.30 -12.05 -2.46
N ASN A 282 -10.98 -12.11 -2.28
CA ASN A 282 -10.09 -12.92 -3.12
C ASN A 282 -9.38 -14.06 -2.36
N PHE A 283 -9.72 -14.27 -1.08
CA PHE A 283 -9.14 -15.32 -0.25
C PHE A 283 -10.17 -16.39 0.06
N ASP A 284 -9.87 -17.65 -0.30
CA ASP A 284 -10.57 -18.81 0.26
C ASP A 284 -10.10 -19.06 1.68
N LEU A 285 -10.91 -18.58 2.64
CA LEU A 285 -10.61 -18.69 4.06
C LEU A 285 -10.55 -20.13 4.54
N ASN A 286 -11.42 -21.01 4.03
CA ASN A 286 -11.47 -22.40 4.48
C ASN A 286 -10.21 -23.13 4.03
N TYR A 287 -9.78 -22.87 2.81
CA TYR A 287 -8.56 -23.45 2.27
C TYR A 287 -7.31 -22.90 2.99
N PHE A 288 -7.28 -21.60 3.30
CA PHE A 288 -6.23 -20.98 4.10
C PHE A 288 -6.13 -21.61 5.50
N LYS A 289 -7.25 -21.78 6.20
CA LYS A 289 -7.29 -22.47 7.50
C LYS A 289 -6.70 -23.86 7.45
N LYS A 290 -7.11 -24.65 6.45
CA LYS A 290 -6.64 -26.02 6.24
C LYS A 290 -5.14 -26.04 5.99
N SER A 291 -4.62 -25.19 5.11
CA SER A 291 -3.19 -25.15 4.73
C SER A 291 -2.28 -24.73 5.87
N PHE A 292 -2.77 -23.85 6.75
CA PHE A 292 -2.04 -23.36 7.91
C PHE A 292 -2.41 -24.06 9.23
N GLU A 293 -3.23 -25.12 9.17
CA GLU A 293 -3.65 -25.93 10.33
C GLU A 293 -4.30 -25.07 11.45
N ILE A 294 -5.01 -24.01 11.07
CA ILE A 294 -5.65 -23.09 12.00
C ILE A 294 -7.03 -23.64 12.38
N SER A 295 -7.14 -24.30 13.51
CA SER A 295 -8.38 -24.93 13.98
C SER A 295 -9.40 -23.99 14.62
N THR A 296 -9.01 -22.74 14.95
CA THR A 296 -9.78 -21.82 15.83
C THR A 296 -10.30 -20.55 15.15
N LEU A 297 -10.26 -20.45 13.84
CA LEU A 297 -10.81 -19.29 13.13
C LEU A 297 -12.32 -19.39 12.87
#